data_db58a24a650c8ea30f01406d52244c2d
#
_entry.id   db58a24a650c8ea30f01406d52244c2d
#
_cell.length_a   1.000
_cell.length_b   1.000
_cell.length_c   1.000
_cell.angle_alpha   90.00
_cell.angle_beta   90.00
_cell.angle_gamma   90.00
#
_symmetry.space_group_name_H-M   'P 1'
#
loop_
_entity.id
_entity.type
_entity.pdbx_description
1 polymer ?
#
loop_
_entity_poly.entity_id
_entity_poly.type
_entity_poly.pdbx_seq_one_letter_code
_entity_poly.pdbx_strand_id
1 'polypeptide(L)'
;MLNDEILKTSEVGITVFDLTTGESLYRYQDEKLYRPASIEKVITSVTALARLGADYTMDTHLRYTGKIENDTLKGNLYLIGGFDPELMDEDLDSLVAAVEAQGIRYVTDTIAADVSMTDSVYWGPGWSWDDTPYSFQPYLSPLMLNRGCVDVSVSPAQKDSLPAVLCTPVSDYYRVCNRAVSRNPQAGKLEITRNWLSNGNVITVSGNVSRPYTGQVNIYTSKDFFFHTFIQRLKEKGITSGVHTL
;
A
#
# COMPACT_ATOMS: atom_id res chain seq x y z
N MET A 1 6.91 -1.45 -39.07
CA MET A 1 7.22 -1.51 -37.62
C MET A 1 8.70 -1.76 -37.40
N LEU A 2 9.32 -2.88 -37.81
CA LEU A 2 10.75 -3.18 -37.53
C LEU A 2 11.76 -2.23 -38.18
N ASN A 3 11.36 -1.39 -39.13
CA ASN A 3 12.20 -0.35 -39.75
C ASN A 3 12.10 1.02 -39.05
N ASP A 4 11.38 1.12 -37.95
CA ASP A 4 11.30 2.34 -37.17
C ASP A 4 12.66 2.67 -36.55
N GLU A 5 13.05 3.95 -36.55
CA GLU A 5 14.35 4.41 -36.05
C GLU A 5 14.60 4.00 -34.58
N ILE A 6 13.53 4.02 -33.74
CA ILE A 6 13.63 3.65 -32.34
C ILE A 6 14.05 2.17 -32.17
N LEU A 7 13.69 1.32 -33.10
CA LEU A 7 13.98 -0.12 -33.05
C LEU A 7 15.39 -0.46 -33.55
N LYS A 8 16.08 0.49 -34.17
CA LYS A 8 17.49 0.29 -34.60
C LYS A 8 18.45 0.20 -33.41
N THR A 9 18.10 0.84 -32.30
CA THR A 9 18.90 0.88 -31.07
C THR A 9 18.29 0.10 -29.91
N SER A 10 17.17 -0.58 -30.15
CA SER A 10 16.43 -1.36 -29.15
C SER A 10 16.46 -2.84 -29.46
N GLU A 11 16.43 -3.68 -28.44
CA GLU A 11 16.19 -5.10 -28.59
C GLU A 11 14.69 -5.37 -28.63
N VAL A 12 14.25 -6.17 -29.64
CA VAL A 12 12.84 -6.48 -29.85
C VAL A 12 12.70 -7.96 -30.16
N GLY A 13 11.80 -8.63 -29.45
CA GLY A 13 11.31 -9.96 -29.78
C GLY A 13 9.79 -9.89 -30.06
N ILE A 14 9.33 -10.58 -31.10
CA ILE A 14 7.91 -10.62 -31.45
C ILE A 14 7.52 -12.05 -31.76
N THR A 15 6.41 -12.50 -31.14
CA THR A 15 5.69 -13.71 -31.55
C THR A 15 4.24 -13.36 -31.75
N VAL A 16 3.67 -13.75 -32.87
CA VAL A 16 2.24 -13.69 -33.15
C VAL A 16 1.74 -15.12 -33.23
N PHE A 17 0.79 -15.47 -32.41
CA PHE A 17 0.30 -16.82 -32.24
C PHE A 17 -1.22 -16.86 -32.47
N ASP A 18 -1.70 -17.78 -33.29
CA ASP A 18 -3.13 -18.05 -33.44
C ASP A 18 -3.59 -19.03 -32.38
N LEU A 19 -4.39 -18.55 -31.44
CA LEU A 19 -4.92 -19.37 -30.34
C LEU A 19 -5.96 -20.39 -30.81
N THR A 20 -6.56 -20.20 -31.99
CA THR A 20 -7.58 -21.11 -32.54
C THR A 20 -6.94 -22.33 -33.19
N THR A 21 -5.89 -22.10 -33.98
CA THR A 21 -5.20 -23.18 -34.70
C THR A 21 -4.05 -23.77 -33.93
N GLY A 22 -3.54 -23.05 -32.93
CA GLY A 22 -2.34 -23.43 -32.18
C GLY A 22 -1.04 -23.17 -32.93
N GLU A 23 -1.05 -22.32 -33.97
CA GLU A 23 0.08 -22.09 -34.87
C GLU A 23 0.70 -20.72 -34.65
N SER A 24 2.04 -20.65 -34.80
CA SER A 24 2.76 -19.37 -34.80
C SER A 24 2.70 -18.74 -36.22
N LEU A 25 2.06 -17.57 -36.31
CA LEU A 25 1.92 -16.82 -37.55
C LEU A 25 3.16 -15.96 -37.86
N TYR A 26 3.90 -15.54 -36.85
CA TYR A 26 5.08 -14.71 -37.05
C TYR A 26 6.03 -14.84 -35.86
N ARG A 27 7.32 -14.91 -36.15
CA ARG A 27 8.41 -14.92 -35.13
C ARG A 27 9.53 -13.99 -35.55
N TYR A 28 10.02 -13.22 -34.59
CA TYR A 28 11.22 -12.38 -34.78
C TYR A 28 11.98 -12.30 -33.47
N GLN A 29 13.18 -12.86 -33.45
CA GLN A 29 14.09 -12.87 -32.29
C GLN A 29 13.40 -13.30 -30.96
N ASP A 30 12.42 -14.14 -31.02
CA ASP A 30 11.58 -14.56 -29.90
C ASP A 30 12.24 -15.60 -28.98
N GLU A 31 13.36 -16.16 -29.37
CA GLU A 31 14.18 -17.08 -28.55
C GLU A 31 15.28 -16.36 -27.72
N LYS A 32 15.41 -15.04 -27.88
CA LYS A 32 16.36 -14.27 -27.07
C LYS A 32 15.82 -14.02 -25.66
N LEU A 33 16.74 -13.87 -24.72
CA LEU A 33 16.42 -13.47 -23.35
C LEU A 33 16.25 -11.96 -23.26
N TYR A 34 15.11 -11.54 -22.76
CA TYR A 34 14.77 -10.14 -22.51
C TYR A 34 14.49 -9.89 -21.03
N ARG A 35 14.63 -8.64 -20.59
CA ARG A 35 14.18 -8.25 -19.26
C ARG A 35 12.66 -8.13 -19.26
N PRO A 36 11.93 -8.98 -18.53
CA PRO A 36 10.47 -9.00 -18.59
C PRO A 36 9.82 -7.78 -17.93
N ALA A 37 10.49 -7.13 -16.99
CA ALA A 37 9.91 -6.10 -16.13
C ALA A 37 8.53 -6.58 -15.60
N SER A 38 7.51 -5.72 -15.59
CA SER A 38 6.20 -6.06 -15.02
C SER A 38 5.40 -7.13 -15.80
N ILE A 39 5.82 -7.52 -17.01
CA ILE A 39 5.16 -8.64 -17.70
C ILE A 39 5.42 -9.99 -17.01
N GLU A 40 6.44 -10.08 -16.16
CA GLU A 40 6.66 -11.26 -15.30
C GLU A 40 5.49 -11.52 -14.36
N LYS A 41 4.70 -10.50 -14.04
CA LYS A 41 3.46 -10.66 -13.25
C LYS A 41 2.46 -11.62 -13.88
N VAL A 42 2.48 -11.78 -15.20
CA VAL A 42 1.66 -12.79 -15.91
C VAL A 42 2.03 -14.19 -15.45
N ILE A 43 3.33 -14.51 -15.38
CA ILE A 43 3.83 -15.81 -14.91
C ILE A 43 3.44 -16.04 -13.45
N THR A 44 3.64 -15.03 -12.60
CA THR A 44 3.26 -15.08 -11.18
C THR A 44 1.76 -15.34 -11.02
N SER A 45 0.92 -14.60 -11.75
CA SER A 45 -0.54 -14.73 -11.67
C SER A 45 -1.04 -16.08 -12.17
N VAL A 46 -0.52 -16.57 -13.30
CA VAL A 46 -0.88 -17.90 -13.83
C VAL A 46 -0.44 -18.99 -12.85
N THR A 47 0.74 -18.87 -12.27
CA THR A 47 1.25 -19.82 -11.28
C THR A 47 0.38 -19.82 -10.01
N ALA A 48 0.00 -18.65 -9.52
CA ALA A 48 -0.90 -18.51 -8.37
C ALA A 48 -2.25 -19.19 -8.64
N LEU A 49 -2.89 -18.88 -9.79
CA LEU A 49 -4.14 -19.52 -10.19
C LEU A 49 -4.01 -21.05 -10.29
N ALA A 50 -2.93 -21.54 -10.87
CA ALA A 50 -2.72 -22.98 -11.05
C ALA A 50 -2.43 -23.72 -9.73
N ARG A 51 -1.85 -23.04 -8.73
CA ARG A 51 -1.44 -23.64 -7.45
C ARG A 51 -2.46 -23.44 -6.35
N LEU A 52 -3.06 -22.26 -6.28
CA LEU A 52 -3.95 -21.86 -5.20
C LEU A 52 -5.43 -21.98 -5.59
N GLY A 53 -5.74 -21.92 -6.90
CA GLY A 53 -7.11 -21.87 -7.41
C GLY A 53 -7.67 -20.45 -7.46
N ALA A 54 -8.84 -20.33 -8.11
CA ALA A 54 -9.51 -19.02 -8.29
C ALA A 54 -10.22 -18.53 -7.02
N ASP A 55 -10.52 -19.44 -6.10
CA ASP A 55 -11.25 -19.14 -4.86
C ASP A 55 -10.31 -18.88 -3.66
N TYR A 56 -9.01 -18.82 -3.90
CA TYR A 56 -8.05 -18.49 -2.84
C TYR A 56 -8.23 -17.05 -2.36
N THR A 57 -8.30 -16.87 -1.04
CA THR A 57 -8.43 -15.58 -0.36
C THR A 57 -7.23 -15.30 0.54
N MET A 58 -6.94 -14.03 0.74
CA MET A 58 -5.96 -13.54 1.71
C MET A 58 -6.74 -12.91 2.86
N ASP A 59 -6.81 -13.59 4.00
CA ASP A 59 -7.73 -13.20 5.07
C ASP A 59 -6.99 -12.56 6.24
N THR A 60 -7.36 -11.34 6.61
CA THR A 60 -6.95 -10.71 7.87
C THR A 60 -8.00 -11.00 8.94
N HIS A 61 -7.56 -11.48 10.10
CA HIS A 61 -8.44 -11.95 11.14
C HIS A 61 -8.35 -11.12 12.43
N LEU A 62 -9.51 -10.92 13.07
CA LEU A 62 -9.60 -10.55 14.47
C LEU A 62 -9.89 -11.80 15.30
N ARG A 63 -9.12 -12.00 16.36
CA ARG A 63 -9.29 -13.08 17.34
C ARG A 63 -9.17 -12.53 18.75
N TYR A 64 -9.77 -13.19 19.71
CA TYR A 64 -9.58 -12.82 21.11
C TYR A 64 -9.45 -14.05 22.00
N THR A 65 -8.86 -13.86 23.16
CA THR A 65 -8.82 -14.85 24.24
C THR A 65 -9.58 -14.32 25.46
N GLY A 66 -10.02 -15.23 26.32
CA GLY A 66 -10.74 -14.82 27.53
C GLY A 66 -12.25 -14.70 27.31
N LYS A 67 -12.89 -13.79 28.04
CA LYS A 67 -14.35 -13.60 28.06
C LYS A 67 -14.72 -12.14 27.98
N ILE A 68 -15.84 -11.84 27.31
CA ILE A 68 -16.43 -10.52 27.30
C ILE A 68 -17.48 -10.45 28.40
N GLU A 69 -17.31 -9.56 29.35
CA GLU A 69 -18.20 -9.32 30.48
C GLU A 69 -18.37 -7.81 30.70
N ASN A 70 -19.61 -7.33 30.71
CA ASN A 70 -19.94 -5.91 30.96
C ASN A 70 -19.09 -4.95 30.12
N ASP A 71 -19.13 -5.09 28.78
CA ASP A 71 -18.35 -4.29 27.80
C ASP A 71 -16.83 -4.43 27.86
N THR A 72 -16.32 -5.33 28.68
CA THR A 72 -14.89 -5.53 28.89
C THR A 72 -14.45 -6.91 28.39
N LEU A 73 -13.48 -6.96 27.49
CA LEU A 73 -12.77 -8.18 27.15
C LEU A 73 -11.71 -8.44 28.21
N LYS A 74 -11.96 -9.45 29.04
CA LYS A 74 -10.97 -9.97 30.03
C LYS A 74 -10.03 -10.96 29.31
N GLY A 75 -9.01 -10.41 28.68
CA GLY A 75 -8.08 -11.15 27.84
C GLY A 75 -7.44 -10.27 26.76
N ASN A 76 -6.95 -10.91 25.71
CA ASN A 76 -6.26 -10.24 24.61
C ASN A 76 -7.12 -10.16 23.35
N LEU A 77 -6.90 -9.11 22.56
CA LEU A 77 -7.40 -8.96 21.21
C LEU A 77 -6.23 -9.08 20.23
N TYR A 78 -6.36 -9.91 19.21
CA TYR A 78 -5.34 -10.16 18.21
C TYR A 78 -5.81 -9.75 16.82
N LEU A 79 -4.98 -8.96 16.14
CA LEU A 79 -5.10 -8.63 14.72
C LEU A 79 -4.06 -9.47 13.96
N ILE A 80 -4.50 -10.47 13.19
CA ILE A 80 -3.63 -11.43 12.51
C ILE A 80 -3.62 -11.09 11.03
N GLY A 81 -2.44 -10.71 10.51
CA GLY A 81 -2.27 -10.31 9.13
C GLY A 81 -2.29 -11.47 8.15
N GLY A 82 -3.03 -11.31 7.06
CA GLY A 82 -3.18 -12.30 5.97
C GLY A 82 -2.42 -11.96 4.70
N PHE A 83 -1.59 -10.93 4.72
CA PHE A 83 -0.84 -10.45 3.55
C PHE A 83 -1.76 -9.97 2.40
N ASP A 84 -2.92 -9.40 2.74
CA ASP A 84 -3.84 -8.79 1.79
C ASP A 84 -3.40 -7.35 1.44
N PRO A 85 -2.88 -7.09 0.23
CA PRO A 85 -2.47 -5.74 -0.18
C PRO A 85 -3.66 -4.84 -0.52
N GLU A 86 -4.83 -5.41 -0.77
CA GLU A 86 -6.06 -4.69 -1.11
C GLU A 86 -6.93 -4.37 0.11
N LEU A 87 -6.45 -4.61 1.34
CA LEU A 87 -7.11 -4.15 2.55
C LEU A 87 -7.04 -2.61 2.62
N MET A 88 -8.17 -1.99 2.32
CA MET A 88 -8.30 -0.54 2.17
C MET A 88 -8.85 0.11 3.46
N ASP A 89 -9.09 1.39 3.39
CA ASP A 89 -9.54 2.22 4.52
C ASP A 89 -10.90 1.74 5.09
N GLU A 90 -11.82 1.37 4.19
CA GLU A 90 -13.16 0.87 4.54
C GLU A 90 -13.12 -0.52 5.18
N ASP A 91 -12.14 -1.34 4.82
CA ASP A 91 -11.94 -2.66 5.42
C ASP A 91 -11.40 -2.54 6.84
N LEU A 92 -10.50 -1.56 7.07
CA LEU A 92 -10.04 -1.24 8.42
C LEU A 92 -11.20 -0.77 9.31
N ASP A 93 -12.09 0.07 8.79
CA ASP A 93 -13.30 0.49 9.50
C ASP A 93 -14.21 -0.70 9.82
N SER A 94 -14.31 -1.66 8.90
CA SER A 94 -15.08 -2.90 9.11
C SER A 94 -14.48 -3.76 10.21
N LEU A 95 -13.16 -3.86 10.31
CA LEU A 95 -12.48 -4.54 11.43
C LEU A 95 -12.77 -3.85 12.77
N VAL A 96 -12.73 -2.53 12.81
CA VAL A 96 -13.06 -1.75 14.02
C VAL A 96 -14.52 -1.94 14.41
N ALA A 97 -15.44 -1.89 13.44
CA ALA A 97 -16.86 -2.12 13.65
C ALA A 97 -17.14 -3.55 14.16
N ALA A 98 -16.37 -4.55 13.72
CA ALA A 98 -16.48 -5.92 14.21
C ALA A 98 -16.13 -6.03 15.71
N VAL A 99 -15.13 -5.30 16.19
CA VAL A 99 -14.82 -5.22 17.63
C VAL A 99 -15.96 -4.54 18.40
N GLU A 100 -16.46 -3.43 17.87
CA GLU A 100 -17.60 -2.70 18.48
C GLU A 100 -18.87 -3.58 18.55
N ALA A 101 -19.16 -4.35 17.52
CA ALA A 101 -20.31 -5.25 17.46
C ALA A 101 -20.28 -6.38 18.49
N GLN A 102 -19.10 -6.74 19.01
CA GLN A 102 -18.96 -7.64 20.15
C GLN A 102 -19.26 -6.97 21.49
N GLY A 103 -19.58 -5.68 21.50
CA GLY A 103 -19.85 -4.90 22.71
C GLY A 103 -18.60 -4.54 23.50
N ILE A 104 -17.41 -4.70 22.94
CA ILE A 104 -16.13 -4.43 23.64
C ILE A 104 -15.89 -2.93 23.67
N ARG A 105 -15.66 -2.39 24.91
CA ARG A 105 -15.20 -1.01 25.13
C ARG A 105 -13.82 -0.96 25.80
N TYR A 106 -13.46 -2.02 26.49
CA TYR A 106 -12.14 -2.09 27.13
C TYR A 106 -11.53 -3.49 26.98
N VAL A 107 -10.24 -3.54 26.70
CA VAL A 107 -9.43 -4.78 26.66
C VAL A 107 -8.48 -4.74 27.85
N THR A 108 -8.59 -5.71 28.77
CA THR A 108 -7.80 -5.70 30.02
C THR A 108 -6.33 -5.97 29.80
N ASP A 109 -6.01 -6.88 28.88
CA ASP A 109 -4.64 -7.30 28.66
C ASP A 109 -4.06 -6.56 27.43
N THR A 110 -3.80 -7.23 26.35
CA THR A 110 -3.09 -6.64 25.22
C THR A 110 -3.93 -6.62 23.94
N ILE A 111 -3.86 -5.54 23.18
CA ILE A 111 -4.19 -5.54 21.76
C ILE A 111 -2.88 -5.80 21.01
N ALA A 112 -2.79 -6.94 20.34
CA ALA A 112 -1.57 -7.39 19.66
C ALA A 112 -1.79 -7.56 18.16
N ALA A 113 -0.77 -7.22 17.37
CA ALA A 113 -0.74 -7.51 15.95
C ALA A 113 0.22 -8.68 15.67
N ASP A 114 -0.23 -9.63 14.88
CA ASP A 114 0.55 -10.79 14.45
C ASP A 114 0.91 -10.65 12.97
N VAL A 115 2.21 -10.56 12.70
CA VAL A 115 2.82 -10.49 11.37
C VAL A 115 3.76 -11.68 11.11
N SER A 116 3.61 -12.76 11.88
CA SER A 116 4.50 -13.93 11.84
C SER A 116 4.36 -14.79 10.57
N MET A 117 3.40 -14.49 9.70
CA MET A 117 3.19 -15.18 8.43
C MET A 117 4.40 -15.10 7.50
N THR A 118 5.20 -14.03 7.61
CA THR A 118 6.43 -13.83 6.83
C THR A 118 7.59 -13.47 7.76
N ASP A 119 8.80 -13.48 7.18
CA ASP A 119 9.98 -12.94 7.86
C ASP A 119 9.90 -11.40 7.98
N SER A 120 10.88 -10.80 8.62
CA SER A 120 10.96 -9.35 8.81
C SER A 120 11.63 -8.61 7.65
N VAL A 121 11.84 -9.27 6.51
CA VAL A 121 12.46 -8.68 5.32
C VAL A 121 11.40 -7.97 4.50
N TYR A 122 11.51 -6.66 4.40
CA TYR A 122 10.53 -5.86 3.66
C TYR A 122 10.63 -6.01 2.15
N TRP A 123 11.82 -6.30 1.62
CA TRP A 123 12.08 -6.29 0.18
C TRP A 123 12.91 -7.49 -0.26
N GLY A 124 12.65 -7.98 -1.45
CA GLY A 124 13.44 -9.06 -2.05
C GLY A 124 14.85 -8.62 -2.48
N PRO A 125 15.75 -9.57 -2.72
CA PRO A 125 17.07 -9.28 -3.25
C PRO A 125 16.99 -8.51 -4.58
N GLY A 126 17.85 -7.49 -4.74
CA GLY A 126 17.94 -6.69 -5.96
C GLY A 126 16.94 -5.51 -6.04
N TRP A 127 16.10 -5.29 -5.02
CA TRP A 127 15.30 -4.08 -4.94
C TRP A 127 16.20 -2.88 -4.65
N SER A 128 15.98 -1.78 -5.38
CA SER A 128 16.81 -0.57 -5.22
C SER A 128 16.33 0.25 -4.03
N TRP A 129 17.28 0.68 -3.19
CA TRP A 129 16.98 1.50 -2.01
C TRP A 129 16.39 2.87 -2.38
N ASP A 130 16.74 3.40 -3.56
CA ASP A 130 16.31 4.71 -4.07
C ASP A 130 14.94 4.66 -4.79
N ASP A 131 14.34 3.48 -4.92
CA ASP A 131 12.95 3.33 -5.35
C ASP A 131 11.94 3.69 -4.25
N THR A 132 12.40 3.85 -3.01
CA THR A 132 11.59 4.49 -1.98
C THR A 132 11.71 6.02 -2.11
N PRO A 133 10.65 6.82 -2.01
CA PRO A 133 9.34 6.59 -1.38
C PRO A 133 8.21 6.19 -2.33
N TYR A 134 8.50 5.60 -3.47
CA TYR A 134 7.48 5.30 -4.49
C TYR A 134 6.52 4.19 -4.06
N SER A 135 5.28 4.29 -4.51
CA SER A 135 4.21 3.35 -4.15
C SER A 135 4.43 1.93 -4.68
N PHE A 136 5.25 1.75 -5.72
CA PHE A 136 5.58 0.43 -6.25
C PHE A 136 6.63 -0.33 -5.41
N GLN A 137 7.20 0.31 -4.38
CA GLN A 137 8.11 -0.31 -3.41
C GLN A 137 7.60 -0.14 -1.97
N PRO A 138 6.44 -0.72 -1.61
CA PRO A 138 5.96 -0.67 -0.24
C PRO A 138 6.85 -1.50 0.69
N TYR A 139 6.75 -1.23 1.99
CA TYR A 139 7.33 -2.10 3.02
C TYR A 139 6.41 -3.31 3.21
N LEU A 140 6.76 -4.43 2.58
CA LEU A 140 5.95 -5.65 2.58
C LEU A 140 5.75 -6.20 3.99
N SER A 141 4.51 -6.52 4.32
CA SER A 141 4.14 -7.09 5.61
C SER A 141 2.79 -7.79 5.51
N PRO A 142 2.51 -8.81 6.35
CA PRO A 142 1.18 -9.40 6.47
C PRO A 142 0.07 -8.40 6.85
N LEU A 143 0.41 -7.27 7.47
CA LEU A 143 -0.49 -6.16 7.72
C LEU A 143 -0.08 -4.98 6.83
N MET A 144 -0.89 -4.71 5.80
CA MET A 144 -0.72 -3.60 4.88
C MET A 144 -2.06 -2.87 4.73
N LEU A 145 -2.10 -1.58 5.02
CA LEU A 145 -3.24 -0.71 4.79
C LEU A 145 -2.99 0.09 3.51
N ASN A 146 -3.97 0.13 2.62
CA ASN A 146 -3.90 0.91 1.38
C ASN A 146 -2.61 0.61 0.58
N ARG A 147 -2.28 -0.68 0.41
CA ARG A 147 -1.06 -1.16 -0.29
C ARG A 147 0.24 -0.66 0.34
N GLY A 148 0.24 -0.36 1.66
CA GLY A 148 1.38 0.23 2.36
C GLY A 148 1.69 1.67 1.96
N CYS A 149 0.70 2.42 1.47
CA CYS A 149 0.83 3.75 0.93
C CYS A 149 -0.19 4.74 1.52
N VAL A 150 0.09 6.02 1.30
CA VAL A 150 -0.85 7.11 1.52
C VAL A 150 -1.16 7.78 0.18
N ASP A 151 -2.43 7.90 -0.16
CA ASP A 151 -2.91 8.70 -1.27
C ASP A 151 -2.88 10.17 -0.87
N VAL A 152 -2.27 10.99 -1.70
CA VAL A 152 -2.13 12.43 -1.47
C VAL A 152 -2.82 13.18 -2.59
N SER A 153 -4.03 13.66 -2.33
CA SER A 153 -4.81 14.46 -3.25
C SER A 153 -4.54 15.93 -3.02
N VAL A 154 -4.18 16.63 -4.09
CA VAL A 154 -3.91 18.07 -4.07
C VAL A 154 -4.85 18.80 -5.02
N SER A 155 -5.42 19.91 -4.57
CA SER A 155 -6.31 20.74 -5.37
C SER A 155 -5.87 22.20 -5.30
N PRO A 156 -5.69 22.88 -6.46
CA PRO A 156 -5.27 24.26 -6.47
C PRO A 156 -6.37 25.18 -5.94
N ALA A 157 -5.97 26.18 -5.21
CA ALA A 157 -6.80 27.30 -4.77
C ALA A 157 -6.55 28.56 -5.63
N GLN A 158 -6.63 29.74 -5.05
CA GLN A 158 -6.29 30.98 -5.73
C GLN A 158 -4.80 31.01 -6.11
N LYS A 159 -4.47 31.76 -7.16
CA LYS A 159 -3.08 31.94 -7.59
C LYS A 159 -2.20 32.39 -6.41
N ASP A 160 -1.00 31.81 -6.33
CA ASP A 160 0.00 32.09 -5.30
C ASP A 160 -0.39 31.76 -3.85
N SER A 161 -1.53 31.08 -3.65
CA SER A 161 -1.95 30.57 -2.34
C SER A 161 -1.57 29.10 -2.12
N LEU A 162 -1.70 28.61 -0.89
CA LEU A 162 -1.54 27.20 -0.58
C LEU A 162 -2.67 26.38 -1.23
N PRO A 163 -2.35 25.24 -1.90
CA PRO A 163 -3.36 24.30 -2.36
C PRO A 163 -3.96 23.53 -1.17
N ALA A 164 -5.17 23.00 -1.35
CA ALA A 164 -5.72 22.00 -0.45
C ALA A 164 -4.97 20.67 -0.62
N VAL A 165 -4.66 20.01 0.49
CA VAL A 165 -4.04 18.69 0.52
C VAL A 165 -4.89 17.78 1.40
N LEU A 166 -5.29 16.63 0.86
CA LEU A 166 -6.00 15.57 1.57
C LEU A 166 -5.19 14.29 1.46
N CYS A 167 -5.01 13.60 2.56
CA CYS A 167 -4.33 12.32 2.62
C CYS A 167 -5.26 11.21 3.10
N THR A 168 -5.21 10.05 2.46
CA THR A 168 -6.02 8.87 2.77
C THR A 168 -5.14 7.62 2.76
N PRO A 169 -5.23 6.71 3.75
CA PRO A 169 -6.03 6.77 4.98
C PRO A 169 -5.66 7.93 5.92
N VAL A 170 -6.62 8.49 6.63
CA VAL A 170 -6.35 9.49 7.67
C VAL A 170 -5.75 8.82 8.90
N SER A 171 -4.57 9.26 9.30
CA SER A 171 -3.85 8.71 10.45
C SER A 171 -2.89 9.75 11.04
N ASP A 172 -2.67 9.71 12.35
CA ASP A 172 -1.66 10.51 13.03
C ASP A 172 -0.26 9.84 13.02
N TYR A 173 -0.12 8.68 12.35
CA TYR A 173 1.15 8.00 12.10
C TYR A 173 2.10 8.80 11.20
N TYR A 174 1.57 9.66 10.35
CA TYR A 174 2.34 10.53 9.47
C TYR A 174 1.97 12.01 9.66
N ARG A 175 2.83 12.89 9.15
CA ARG A 175 2.57 14.33 9.12
C ARG A 175 2.63 14.84 7.70
N VAL A 176 1.87 15.89 7.40
CA VAL A 176 1.87 16.53 6.08
C VAL A 176 2.52 17.90 6.19
N CYS A 177 3.55 18.13 5.36
CA CYS A 177 4.22 19.41 5.19
C CYS A 177 3.86 19.97 3.81
N ASN A 178 2.88 20.86 3.74
CA ASN A 178 2.45 21.50 2.51
C ASN A 178 3.28 22.77 2.26
N ARG A 179 4.14 22.73 1.23
CA ARG A 179 4.97 23.84 0.72
C ARG A 179 4.64 24.17 -0.73
N ALA A 180 3.58 23.56 -1.27
CA ALA A 180 3.19 23.80 -2.66
C ALA A 180 2.50 25.14 -2.83
N VAL A 181 2.49 25.63 -4.07
CA VAL A 181 1.87 26.89 -4.44
C VAL A 181 0.90 26.68 -5.57
N SER A 182 -0.30 27.25 -5.44
CA SER A 182 -1.35 27.13 -6.45
C SER A 182 -1.07 28.03 -7.65
N ARG A 183 -1.11 27.46 -8.87
CA ARG A 183 -1.11 28.18 -10.15
C ARG A 183 0.07 29.13 -10.32
N ASN A 184 1.23 28.77 -9.78
CA ASN A 184 2.49 29.53 -9.94
C ASN A 184 3.56 28.65 -10.59
N PRO A 185 3.81 28.81 -11.92
CA PRO A 185 4.82 28.01 -12.62
C PRO A 185 6.26 28.20 -12.09
N GLN A 186 6.58 29.32 -11.46
CA GLN A 186 7.90 29.58 -10.88
C GLN A 186 8.18 28.70 -9.64
N ALA A 187 7.15 28.12 -9.03
CA ALA A 187 7.32 27.18 -7.91
C ALA A 187 7.90 25.82 -8.34
N GLY A 188 8.10 25.59 -9.63
CA GLY A 188 8.66 24.35 -10.17
C GLY A 188 7.61 23.25 -10.34
N LYS A 189 8.08 22.04 -10.65
CA LYS A 189 7.22 20.86 -10.83
C LYS A 189 6.61 20.43 -9.49
N LEU A 190 5.35 20.00 -9.52
CA LEU A 190 4.72 19.35 -8.35
C LEU A 190 5.51 18.09 -7.97
N GLU A 191 5.87 18.00 -6.71
CA GLU A 191 6.52 16.87 -6.10
C GLU A 191 5.78 16.46 -4.83
N ILE A 192 5.52 15.17 -4.69
CA ILE A 192 4.93 14.54 -3.50
C ILE A 192 5.89 13.45 -3.06
N THR A 193 6.47 13.59 -1.87
CA THR A 193 7.45 12.65 -1.35
C THR A 193 7.38 12.59 0.18
N ARG A 194 8.20 11.78 0.82
CA ARG A 194 8.39 11.80 2.26
C ARG A 194 9.88 11.89 2.62
N ASN A 195 10.21 12.12 3.88
CA ASN A 195 11.59 12.14 4.35
C ASN A 195 12.19 10.72 4.44
N TRP A 196 12.21 10.01 3.33
CA TRP A 196 12.55 8.59 3.22
C TRP A 196 14.01 8.28 3.58
N LEU A 197 14.95 9.18 3.31
CA LEU A 197 16.37 8.98 3.65
C LEU A 197 16.61 8.79 5.15
N SER A 198 15.73 9.32 6.00
CA SER A 198 15.76 9.14 7.45
C SER A 198 14.70 8.15 7.96
N ASN A 199 14.11 7.36 7.07
CA ASN A 199 12.99 6.46 7.40
C ASN A 199 11.82 7.17 8.10
N GLY A 200 11.62 8.46 7.79
CA GLY A 200 10.55 9.24 8.41
C GLY A 200 9.25 9.23 7.61
N ASN A 201 8.16 9.62 8.28
CA ASN A 201 6.82 9.71 7.71
C ASN A 201 6.29 11.15 7.70
N VAL A 202 7.16 12.11 7.35
CA VAL A 202 6.73 13.46 7.00
C VAL A 202 6.55 13.53 5.48
N ILE A 203 5.29 13.55 5.05
CA ILE A 203 4.91 13.70 3.64
C ILE A 203 5.04 15.16 3.27
N THR A 204 5.85 15.46 2.26
CA THR A 204 6.06 16.82 1.74
C THR A 204 5.40 16.95 0.39
N VAL A 205 4.59 17.99 0.24
CA VAL A 205 4.00 18.45 -1.03
C VAL A 205 4.64 19.77 -1.38
N SER A 206 5.29 19.87 -2.54
CA SER A 206 6.00 21.08 -2.98
C SER A 206 5.80 21.33 -4.48
N GLY A 207 6.18 22.52 -4.95
CA GLY A 207 6.05 22.91 -6.35
C GLY A 207 4.69 23.48 -6.73
N ASN A 208 4.41 23.55 -8.04
CA ASN A 208 3.21 24.18 -8.59
C ASN A 208 2.05 23.20 -8.73
N VAL A 209 0.92 23.52 -8.10
CA VAL A 209 -0.35 22.84 -8.30
C VAL A 209 -1.23 23.64 -9.24
N SER A 210 -1.25 23.27 -10.51
CA SER A 210 -2.03 23.95 -11.56
C SER A 210 -3.43 23.35 -11.77
N ARG A 211 -3.61 22.07 -11.46
CA ARG A 211 -4.85 21.29 -11.58
C ARG A 211 -4.92 20.26 -10.45
N PRO A 212 -6.09 19.71 -10.14
CA PRO A 212 -6.19 18.59 -9.20
C PRO A 212 -5.31 17.41 -9.64
N TYR A 213 -4.66 16.80 -8.67
CA TYR A 213 -3.79 15.65 -8.87
C TYR A 213 -3.83 14.76 -7.63
N THR A 214 -3.78 13.45 -7.82
CA THR A 214 -3.59 12.48 -6.73
C THR A 214 -2.34 11.68 -7.02
N GLY A 215 -1.41 11.67 -6.07
CA GLY A 215 -0.22 10.85 -6.07
C GLY A 215 -0.24 9.89 -4.89
N GLN A 216 0.65 8.92 -4.90
CA GLN A 216 0.85 7.97 -3.81
C GLN A 216 2.27 8.03 -3.31
N VAL A 217 2.44 7.86 -2.01
CA VAL A 217 3.74 7.71 -1.38
C VAL A 217 3.69 6.54 -0.42
N ASN A 218 4.72 5.68 -0.43
CA ASN A 218 4.79 4.59 0.53
C ASN A 218 5.02 5.12 1.95
N ILE A 219 4.73 4.30 2.96
CA ILE A 219 4.86 4.65 4.37
C ILE A 219 5.87 3.73 5.07
N TYR A 220 6.67 4.27 5.96
CA TYR A 220 7.62 3.50 6.78
C TYR A 220 7.03 3.25 8.18
N THR A 221 6.74 2.04 8.58
CA THR A 221 6.58 0.76 7.90
C THR A 221 5.10 0.44 7.72
N SER A 222 4.75 -0.44 6.76
CA SER A 222 3.34 -0.78 6.50
C SER A 222 2.64 -1.37 7.72
N LYS A 223 3.30 -2.29 8.45
CA LYS A 223 2.73 -2.95 9.63
C LYS A 223 2.48 -1.96 10.78
N ASP A 224 3.44 -1.07 11.04
CA ASP A 224 3.29 -0.08 12.10
C ASP A 224 2.20 0.93 11.74
N PHE A 225 2.13 1.36 10.48
CA PHE A 225 1.07 2.23 9.98
C PHE A 225 -0.32 1.60 10.12
N PHE A 226 -0.46 0.33 9.70
CA PHE A 226 -1.72 -0.39 9.85
C PHE A 226 -2.15 -0.46 11.30
N PHE A 227 -1.27 -1.00 12.16
CA PHE A 227 -1.59 -1.24 13.56
C PHE A 227 -1.86 0.06 14.32
N HIS A 228 -1.04 1.09 14.09
CA HIS A 228 -1.24 2.41 14.69
C HIS A 228 -2.61 3.01 14.29
N THR A 229 -2.95 2.96 13.00
CA THR A 229 -4.23 3.49 12.49
C THR A 229 -5.40 2.69 13.04
N PHE A 230 -5.28 1.36 13.15
CA PHE A 230 -6.29 0.51 13.80
C PHE A 230 -6.53 0.91 15.27
N ILE A 231 -5.47 1.07 16.05
CA ILE A 231 -5.57 1.52 17.46
C ILE A 231 -6.16 2.92 17.55
N GLN A 232 -5.78 3.83 16.66
CA GLN A 232 -6.36 5.17 16.60
C GLN A 232 -7.88 5.10 16.40
N ARG A 233 -8.34 4.31 15.43
CA ARG A 233 -9.78 4.17 15.14
C ARG A 233 -10.56 3.47 16.24
N LEU A 234 -9.97 2.47 16.91
CA LEU A 234 -10.58 1.89 18.11
C LEU A 234 -10.83 2.96 19.18
N LYS A 235 -9.81 3.82 19.44
CA LYS A 235 -9.94 4.92 20.41
C LYS A 235 -11.02 5.93 20.02
N GLU A 236 -11.13 6.29 18.74
CA GLU A 236 -12.16 7.17 18.20
C GLU A 236 -13.58 6.60 18.43
N LYS A 237 -13.72 5.27 18.47
CA LYS A 237 -14.94 4.54 18.84
C LYS A 237 -15.11 4.32 20.34
N GLY A 238 -14.21 4.86 21.17
CA GLY A 238 -14.23 4.69 22.63
C GLY A 238 -13.79 3.30 23.09
N ILE A 239 -13.07 2.55 22.26
CA ILE A 239 -12.51 1.24 22.59
C ILE A 239 -11.04 1.43 22.97
N THR A 240 -10.66 1.02 24.18
CA THR A 240 -9.32 1.27 24.72
C THR A 240 -8.70 0.00 25.33
N SER A 241 -7.37 0.02 25.48
CA SER A 241 -6.64 -0.96 26.29
C SER A 241 -5.44 -0.30 26.96
N GLY A 242 -4.89 -0.95 27.98
CA GLY A 242 -3.67 -0.48 28.66
C GLY A 242 -2.39 -0.77 27.88
N VAL A 243 -2.37 -1.81 27.07
CA VAL A 243 -1.18 -2.31 26.36
C VAL A 243 -1.46 -2.58 24.89
N HIS A 244 -0.55 -2.12 24.02
CA HIS A 244 -0.54 -2.43 22.60
C HIS A 244 0.84 -2.95 22.21
N THR A 245 0.92 -4.00 21.38
CA THR A 245 2.18 -4.56 20.89
C THR A 245 2.04 -5.07 19.46
N LEU A 246 3.13 -4.96 18.72
CA LEU A 246 3.30 -5.47 17.36
C LEU A 246 4.44 -6.47 17.35
#